data_cb901e4a6bd467a257808b2baf20a63d
#
_entry.id   cb901e4a6bd467a257808b2baf20a63d
#
_cell.length_a   1.000
_cell.length_b   1.000
_cell.length_c   1.000
_cell.angle_alpha   90.00
_cell.angle_beta   90.00
_cell.angle_gamma   90.00
#
_symmetry.space_group_name_H-M   'P 1'
#
loop_
_entity.id
_entity.type
_entity.pdbx_description
1 polymer ?
#
loop_
_entity_poly.entity_id
_entity_poly.type
_entity_poly.pdbx_seq_one_letter_code
_entity_poly.pdbx_strand_id
1 'polypeptide(L)'
;MRVLLVINTTLEPRREREISLGLYPRKDYHELQRATGADMIDLATLDAHHWTRLARRVAGASVAQALLAWTMSRHYDAVYADQEATGFALAALYKPPFFRRPRLTMIGHLLSPRGKQILVRGLRLGDTIDSVIVHSSLQARLAERTLGLRPDQVALVPYQTDERFWAPRDAPTENRICSAGLEYRDYDTMIEAVADMHVDVVIAAASQWSTFTFEGQDRALPANVAVDSFDYAGLRELYASALFVVVPLRDVENQAGITTILEAMAMGKAVIVSHTRGQTDVVRDRRRVDRADRRRPTQPDWAARLGATDDAARGQTGIYVRPGDAGELRRAIQFLLDNPEQARKMGANGRRLLEETMGLDVFTVRVAAVITGVASPGPGRDRAGAPFAAARLR
;
A
#
# COMPACT_ATOMS: atom_id res chain seq x y z
N MET A 1 -5.59 -0.59 27.29
CA MET A 1 -6.63 -0.66 26.27
C MET A 1 -6.51 -2.01 25.57
N ARG A 2 -7.56 -2.81 25.53
CA ARG A 2 -7.56 -4.09 24.81
C ARG A 2 -8.00 -3.88 23.36
N VAL A 3 -7.20 -4.34 22.42
CA VAL A 3 -7.43 -4.18 20.97
C VAL A 3 -7.65 -5.54 20.34
N LEU A 4 -8.60 -5.63 19.39
CA LEU A 4 -8.81 -6.78 18.52
C LEU A 4 -8.50 -6.39 17.07
N LEU A 5 -7.58 -7.10 16.44
CA LEU A 5 -7.31 -6.99 15.00
C LEU A 5 -8.10 -8.05 14.23
N VAL A 6 -8.82 -7.64 13.21
CA VAL A 6 -9.58 -8.53 12.31
C VAL A 6 -8.92 -8.47 10.95
N ILE A 7 -8.21 -9.54 10.59
CA ILE A 7 -7.32 -9.60 9.43
C ILE A 7 -7.88 -10.51 8.35
N ASN A 8 -8.01 -9.98 7.14
CA ASN A 8 -8.57 -10.71 5.99
C ASN A 8 -7.52 -11.55 5.24
N THR A 9 -6.72 -12.28 5.99
CA THR A 9 -5.78 -13.27 5.45
C THR A 9 -5.71 -14.46 6.39
N THR A 10 -5.11 -15.55 5.96
CA THR A 10 -4.76 -16.68 6.82
C THR A 10 -3.33 -16.49 7.30
N LEU A 11 -3.14 -16.54 8.62
CA LEU A 11 -1.81 -16.48 9.21
C LEU A 11 -1.11 -17.82 9.05
N GLU A 12 0.07 -17.79 8.42
CA GLU A 12 0.90 -18.99 8.23
C GLU A 12 2.02 -19.01 9.27
N PRO A 13 2.07 -19.99 10.17
CA PRO A 13 3.11 -20.06 11.22
C PRO A 13 4.55 -20.09 10.67
N ARG A 14 4.75 -20.68 9.49
CA ARG A 14 6.07 -20.70 8.81
C ARG A 14 6.57 -19.32 8.42
N ARG A 15 5.66 -18.35 8.24
CA ARG A 15 5.96 -17.01 7.73
C ARG A 15 6.83 -16.21 8.70
N GLU A 16 6.61 -16.35 10.01
CA GLU A 16 7.46 -15.70 11.00
C GLU A 16 8.92 -16.20 10.92
N ARG A 17 9.11 -17.49 10.66
CA ARG A 17 10.44 -18.04 10.44
C ARG A 17 11.08 -17.50 9.16
N GLU A 18 10.34 -17.44 8.07
CA GLU A 18 10.83 -16.87 6.80
C GLU A 18 11.22 -15.39 6.96
N ILE A 19 10.43 -14.60 7.72
CA ILE A 19 10.74 -13.22 8.07
C ILE A 19 12.03 -13.14 8.89
N SER A 20 12.18 -13.99 9.92
CA SER A 20 13.38 -14.00 10.76
C SER A 20 14.67 -14.39 10.01
N LEU A 21 14.53 -15.17 8.95
CA LEU A 21 15.62 -15.55 8.05
C LEU A 21 15.90 -14.51 6.95
N GLY A 22 15.14 -13.44 6.89
CA GLY A 22 15.26 -12.40 5.85
C GLY A 22 14.84 -12.86 4.45
N LEU A 23 14.03 -13.92 4.36
CA LEU A 23 13.51 -14.48 3.10
C LEU A 23 12.16 -13.88 2.73
N TYR A 24 11.49 -13.20 3.66
CA TYR A 24 10.17 -12.65 3.50
C TYR A 24 10.05 -11.29 4.21
N PRO A 25 9.35 -10.29 3.63
CA PRO A 25 9.17 -9.00 4.27
C PRO A 25 8.23 -9.10 5.49
N ARG A 26 8.49 -8.28 6.52
CA ARG A 26 7.60 -8.13 7.67
C ARG A 26 6.20 -7.72 7.20
N LYS A 27 5.19 -8.09 7.96
CA LYS A 27 3.79 -7.75 7.68
C LYS A 27 3.25 -6.78 8.73
N ASP A 28 2.47 -5.83 8.26
CA ASP A 28 1.86 -4.77 9.05
C ASP A 28 1.01 -5.29 10.21
N TYR A 29 0.22 -6.34 10.01
CA TYR A 29 -0.60 -6.91 11.06
C TYR A 29 0.23 -7.51 12.21
N HIS A 30 1.39 -8.10 11.96
CA HIS A 30 2.30 -8.57 13.01
C HIS A 30 2.93 -7.40 13.78
N GLU A 31 3.34 -6.36 13.06
CA GLU A 31 3.91 -5.15 13.70
C GLU A 31 2.84 -4.42 14.51
N LEU A 32 1.60 -4.31 14.00
CA LEU A 32 0.47 -3.74 14.73
C LEU A 32 0.14 -4.56 15.98
N GLN A 33 0.15 -5.89 15.88
CA GLN A 33 -0.05 -6.76 17.04
C GLN A 33 1.01 -6.51 18.11
N ARG A 34 2.28 -6.45 17.75
CA ARG A 34 3.38 -6.16 18.68
C ARG A 34 3.26 -4.76 19.31
N ALA A 35 2.92 -3.76 18.51
CA ALA A 35 2.82 -2.37 18.96
C ALA A 35 1.64 -2.12 19.90
N THR A 36 0.52 -2.83 19.71
CA THR A 36 -0.71 -2.62 20.48
C THR A 36 -0.96 -3.69 21.55
N GLY A 37 -0.24 -4.80 21.51
CA GLY A 37 -0.52 -5.97 22.36
C GLY A 37 -1.88 -6.61 22.03
N ALA A 38 -2.34 -6.49 20.77
CA ALA A 38 -3.67 -6.88 20.36
C ALA A 38 -3.84 -8.40 20.25
N ASP A 39 -5.06 -8.87 20.53
CA ASP A 39 -5.52 -10.17 20.06
C ASP A 39 -5.86 -10.07 18.57
N MET A 40 -5.74 -11.19 17.83
CA MET A 40 -5.94 -11.20 16.39
C MET A 40 -6.83 -12.35 15.96
N ILE A 41 -7.77 -12.08 15.07
CA ILE A 41 -8.57 -13.08 14.35
C ILE A 41 -8.31 -12.97 12.85
N ASP A 42 -8.13 -14.10 12.21
CA ASP A 42 -7.82 -14.26 10.81
C ASP A 42 -8.88 -15.12 10.08
N LEU A 43 -8.66 -15.44 8.83
CA LEU A 43 -9.58 -16.31 8.08
C LEU A 43 -9.59 -17.75 8.60
N ALA A 44 -8.48 -18.27 9.13
CA ALA A 44 -8.42 -19.62 9.68
C ALA A 44 -9.23 -19.73 10.98
N THR A 45 -9.34 -18.67 11.75
CA THR A 45 -10.16 -18.62 12.97
C THR A 45 -11.64 -18.92 12.69
N LEU A 46 -12.12 -18.60 11.47
CA LEU A 46 -13.50 -18.92 11.06
C LEU A 46 -13.78 -20.44 10.96
N ASP A 47 -12.73 -21.23 10.78
CA ASP A 47 -12.87 -22.68 10.66
C ASP A 47 -12.91 -23.40 12.01
N ALA A 48 -12.65 -22.68 13.11
CA ALA A 48 -12.66 -23.22 14.47
C ALA A 48 -14.08 -23.54 14.98
N HIS A 49 -15.13 -22.85 14.49
CA HIS A 49 -16.51 -23.02 14.94
C HIS A 49 -17.45 -23.37 13.80
N HIS A 50 -18.42 -24.27 14.07
CA HIS A 50 -19.38 -24.67 13.04
C HIS A 50 -20.24 -23.50 12.53
N TRP A 51 -20.67 -22.61 13.43
CA TRP A 51 -21.52 -21.47 13.06
C TRP A 51 -20.75 -20.42 12.20
N THR A 52 -19.47 -20.20 12.44
CA THR A 52 -18.66 -19.29 11.61
C THR A 52 -18.42 -19.86 10.22
N ARG A 53 -18.22 -21.19 10.10
CA ARG A 53 -18.16 -21.87 8.80
C ARG A 53 -19.47 -21.74 8.02
N LEU A 54 -20.61 -21.89 8.71
CA LEU A 54 -21.92 -21.69 8.08
C LEU A 54 -22.10 -20.24 7.65
N ALA A 55 -21.82 -19.27 8.52
CA ALA A 55 -21.89 -17.84 8.20
C ALA A 55 -21.00 -17.50 6.99
N ARG A 56 -19.76 -18.03 6.92
CA ARG A 56 -18.86 -17.86 5.78
C ARG A 56 -19.44 -18.38 4.46
N ARG A 57 -20.13 -19.54 4.50
CA ARG A 57 -20.77 -20.13 3.31
C ARG A 57 -21.98 -19.32 2.82
N VAL A 58 -22.76 -18.78 3.75
CA VAL A 58 -24.02 -18.07 3.44
C VAL A 58 -23.77 -16.59 3.10
N ALA A 59 -22.95 -15.90 3.87
CA ALA A 59 -22.79 -14.45 3.81
C ALA A 59 -21.37 -13.97 3.43
N GLY A 60 -20.45 -14.90 3.23
CA GLY A 60 -19.05 -14.60 2.89
C GLY A 60 -18.14 -14.38 4.09
N ALA A 61 -16.84 -14.37 3.84
CA ALA A 61 -15.81 -14.31 4.87
C ALA A 61 -15.86 -13.03 5.71
N SER A 62 -16.03 -11.87 5.07
CA SER A 62 -16.08 -10.57 5.75
C SER A 62 -17.22 -10.45 6.74
N VAL A 63 -18.42 -10.96 6.39
CA VAL A 63 -19.56 -10.95 7.30
C VAL A 63 -19.36 -11.95 8.44
N ALA A 64 -18.80 -13.13 8.16
CA ALA A 64 -18.50 -14.12 9.18
C ALA A 64 -17.47 -13.61 10.19
N GLN A 65 -16.42 -12.93 9.72
CA GLN A 65 -15.42 -12.25 10.58
C GLN A 65 -16.06 -11.15 11.42
N ALA A 66 -16.93 -10.34 10.82
CA ALA A 66 -17.65 -9.29 11.54
C ALA A 66 -18.54 -9.87 12.65
N LEU A 67 -19.27 -10.94 12.37
CA LEU A 67 -20.09 -11.64 13.38
C LEU A 67 -19.21 -12.21 14.52
N LEU A 68 -18.10 -12.85 14.20
CA LEU A 68 -17.17 -13.37 15.21
C LEU A 68 -16.59 -12.23 16.07
N ALA A 69 -16.09 -11.19 15.45
CA ALA A 69 -15.56 -10.02 16.15
C ALA A 69 -16.64 -9.34 17.01
N TRP A 70 -17.87 -9.26 16.51
CA TRP A 70 -18.99 -8.70 17.26
C TRP A 70 -19.30 -9.50 18.55
N THR A 71 -19.30 -10.83 18.51
CA THR A 71 -19.49 -11.65 19.72
C THR A 71 -18.41 -11.46 20.78
N MET A 72 -17.20 -11.10 20.34
CA MET A 72 -16.04 -10.84 21.22
C MET A 72 -15.96 -9.39 21.68
N SER A 73 -16.64 -8.46 21.02
CA SER A 73 -16.48 -7.00 21.15
C SER A 73 -16.57 -6.46 22.59
N ARG A 74 -17.41 -7.09 23.43
CA ARG A 74 -17.56 -6.70 24.85
C ARG A 74 -16.28 -6.77 25.69
N HIS A 75 -15.27 -7.49 25.21
CA HIS A 75 -13.99 -7.70 25.88
C HIS A 75 -12.88 -6.75 25.42
N TYR A 76 -13.19 -5.88 24.43
CA TYR A 76 -12.21 -4.98 23.80
C TYR A 76 -12.66 -3.53 23.86
N ASP A 77 -11.67 -2.64 23.92
CA ASP A 77 -11.89 -1.18 23.87
C ASP A 77 -11.86 -0.67 22.43
N ALA A 78 -11.11 -1.35 21.53
CA ALA A 78 -11.05 -1.03 20.11
C ALA A 78 -11.02 -2.30 19.26
N VAL A 79 -11.65 -2.21 18.06
CA VAL A 79 -11.62 -3.20 17.00
C VAL A 79 -11.08 -2.54 15.73
N TYR A 80 -10.11 -3.18 15.12
CA TYR A 80 -9.56 -2.78 13.83
C TYR A 80 -9.90 -3.82 12.79
N ALA A 81 -10.44 -3.39 11.65
CA ALA A 81 -10.69 -4.22 10.48
C ALA A 81 -9.74 -3.80 9.35
N ASP A 82 -8.95 -4.73 8.83
CA ASP A 82 -7.97 -4.47 7.77
C ASP A 82 -8.60 -4.24 6.39
N GLN A 83 -9.93 -4.32 6.31
CA GLN A 83 -10.68 -4.05 5.08
C GLN A 83 -12.07 -3.45 5.36
N GLU A 84 -12.57 -2.66 4.41
CA GLU A 84 -13.85 -1.97 4.55
C GLU A 84 -15.06 -2.91 4.55
N ALA A 85 -15.02 -4.08 3.90
CA ALA A 85 -16.15 -4.99 3.87
C ALA A 85 -16.48 -5.53 5.27
N THR A 86 -15.46 -5.97 6.02
CA THR A 86 -15.60 -6.38 7.43
C THR A 86 -15.96 -5.20 8.32
N GLY A 87 -15.33 -4.04 8.09
CA GLY A 87 -15.60 -2.83 8.84
C GLY A 87 -17.04 -2.34 8.71
N PHE A 88 -17.60 -2.31 7.50
CA PHE A 88 -19.02 -1.92 7.30
C PHE A 88 -20.00 -2.92 7.91
N ALA A 89 -19.71 -4.22 7.84
CA ALA A 89 -20.51 -5.23 8.50
C ALA A 89 -20.51 -5.05 10.03
N LEU A 90 -19.35 -4.78 10.64
CA LEU A 90 -19.24 -4.44 12.07
C LEU A 90 -19.99 -3.15 12.40
N ALA A 91 -19.86 -2.10 11.58
CA ALA A 91 -20.55 -0.85 11.77
C ALA A 91 -22.09 -1.04 11.80
N ALA A 92 -22.61 -1.94 10.95
CA ALA A 92 -24.02 -2.28 10.96
C ALA A 92 -24.44 -3.05 12.24
N LEU A 93 -23.62 -4.00 12.69
CA LEU A 93 -23.86 -4.76 13.93
C LEU A 93 -23.80 -3.89 15.19
N TYR A 94 -23.06 -2.76 15.16
CA TYR A 94 -22.95 -1.82 16.28
C TYR A 94 -24.06 -0.77 16.31
N LYS A 95 -25.01 -0.76 15.39
CA LYS A 95 -26.14 0.21 15.37
C LYS A 95 -27.07 0.13 16.57
N PRO A 96 -27.40 -1.03 17.16
CA PRO A 96 -28.30 -1.08 18.30
C PRO A 96 -27.74 -0.26 19.49
N PRO A 97 -28.49 0.72 20.03
CA PRO A 97 -27.96 1.69 20.99
C PRO A 97 -27.74 1.12 22.41
N PHE A 98 -28.31 -0.05 22.69
CA PHE A 98 -28.15 -0.74 23.98
C PHE A 98 -26.86 -1.53 24.09
N PHE A 99 -26.04 -1.54 23.04
CA PHE A 99 -24.79 -2.27 22.99
C PHE A 99 -23.60 -1.31 23.20
N ARG A 100 -22.85 -1.51 24.28
CA ARG A 100 -21.57 -0.80 24.48
C ARG A 100 -20.56 -1.32 23.47
N ARG A 101 -20.36 -0.59 22.38
CA ARG A 101 -19.43 -0.96 21.32
C ARG A 101 -18.01 -0.47 21.61
N PRO A 102 -16.96 -1.20 21.20
CA PRO A 102 -15.60 -0.68 21.14
C PRO A 102 -15.47 0.40 20.06
N ARG A 103 -14.37 1.14 20.08
CA ARG A 103 -14.00 1.99 18.95
C ARG A 103 -13.82 1.13 17.70
N LEU A 104 -14.38 1.56 16.58
CA LEU A 104 -14.24 0.88 15.29
C LEU A 104 -13.34 1.68 14.36
N THR A 105 -12.19 1.12 14.05
CA THR A 105 -11.26 1.61 13.03
C THR A 105 -11.21 0.61 11.88
N MET A 106 -11.22 1.07 10.63
CA MET A 106 -11.09 0.21 9.45
C MET A 106 -10.20 0.82 8.39
N ILE A 107 -9.65 -0.01 7.50
CA ILE A 107 -9.01 0.46 6.27
C ILE A 107 -10.05 0.56 5.15
N GLY A 108 -9.99 1.65 4.39
CA GLY A 108 -10.76 1.87 3.17
C GLY A 108 -9.86 1.80 1.94
N HIS A 109 -9.77 0.62 1.32
CA HIS A 109 -8.95 0.42 0.12
C HIS A 109 -9.63 0.93 -1.15
N LEU A 110 -10.93 0.67 -1.31
CA LEU A 110 -11.70 1.05 -2.49
C LEU A 110 -13.09 1.51 -2.08
N LEU A 111 -13.27 2.82 -1.92
CA LEU A 111 -14.52 3.45 -1.46
C LEU A 111 -15.39 3.97 -2.61
N SER A 112 -14.91 3.90 -3.86
CA SER A 112 -15.61 4.40 -5.05
C SER A 112 -16.85 3.62 -5.50
N PRO A 113 -17.04 2.28 -5.27
CA PRO A 113 -18.21 1.58 -5.77
C PRO A 113 -19.53 2.16 -5.24
N ARG A 114 -20.46 2.47 -6.15
CA ARG A 114 -21.79 3.06 -5.82
C ARG A 114 -22.57 2.24 -4.81
N GLY A 115 -22.51 0.90 -4.86
CA GLY A 115 -23.18 0.02 -3.89
C GLY A 115 -22.71 0.26 -2.45
N LYS A 116 -21.41 0.46 -2.24
CA LYS A 116 -20.86 0.80 -0.91
C LYS A 116 -21.37 2.15 -0.42
N GLN A 117 -21.43 3.14 -1.31
CA GLN A 117 -21.92 4.48 -0.98
C GLN A 117 -23.39 4.47 -0.54
N ILE A 118 -24.24 3.75 -1.29
CA ILE A 118 -25.65 3.59 -0.95
C ILE A 118 -25.81 2.87 0.40
N LEU A 119 -25.05 1.80 0.62
CA LEU A 119 -25.08 1.05 1.88
C LEU A 119 -24.69 1.94 3.07
N VAL A 120 -23.54 2.61 2.98
CA VAL A 120 -23.00 3.43 4.09
C VAL A 120 -23.94 4.59 4.43
N ARG A 121 -24.44 5.30 3.43
CA ARG A 121 -25.38 6.44 3.64
C ARG A 121 -26.76 5.96 4.03
N GLY A 122 -27.31 4.97 3.34
CA GLY A 122 -28.67 4.46 3.59
C GLY A 122 -28.83 3.89 5.00
N LEU A 123 -27.82 3.18 5.48
CA LEU A 123 -27.79 2.65 6.84
C LEU A 123 -27.15 3.60 7.85
N ARG A 124 -26.69 4.80 7.43
CA ARG A 124 -25.98 5.76 8.29
C ARG A 124 -24.84 5.12 9.09
N LEU A 125 -24.03 4.29 8.43
CA LEU A 125 -22.96 3.54 9.11
C LEU A 125 -21.87 4.46 9.66
N GLY A 126 -21.72 5.68 9.14
CA GLY A 126 -20.81 6.69 9.65
C GLY A 126 -20.98 7.00 11.15
N ASP A 127 -22.20 6.81 11.69
CA ASP A 127 -22.48 7.06 13.12
C ASP A 127 -21.77 6.05 14.05
N THR A 128 -21.40 4.88 13.53
CA THR A 128 -20.81 3.79 14.30
C THR A 128 -19.34 3.52 13.93
N ILE A 129 -18.80 4.27 12.98
CA ILE A 129 -17.40 4.22 12.59
C ILE A 129 -16.65 5.34 13.30
N ASP A 130 -15.63 5.02 14.06
CA ASP A 130 -14.81 6.03 14.75
C ASP A 130 -13.69 6.55 13.84
N SER A 131 -13.07 5.66 13.03
CA SER A 131 -12.02 6.08 12.09
C SER A 131 -11.97 5.19 10.84
N VAL A 132 -11.74 5.81 9.70
CA VAL A 132 -11.40 5.13 8.44
C VAL A 132 -10.00 5.55 8.03
N ILE A 133 -9.09 4.60 7.96
CA ILE A 133 -7.74 4.80 7.43
C ILE A 133 -7.81 4.65 5.92
N VAL A 134 -7.28 5.62 5.20
CA VAL A 134 -7.17 5.61 3.74
C VAL A 134 -5.75 5.87 3.30
N HIS A 135 -5.34 5.27 2.18
CA HIS A 135 -3.95 5.31 1.72
C HIS A 135 -3.69 6.36 0.63
N SER A 136 -4.74 6.99 0.10
CA SER A 136 -4.61 8.03 -0.92
C SER A 136 -5.52 9.22 -0.69
N SER A 137 -5.12 10.37 -1.22
CA SER A 137 -5.92 11.58 -1.19
C SER A 137 -7.26 11.43 -1.94
N LEU A 138 -7.30 10.58 -2.98
CA LEU A 138 -8.55 10.26 -3.67
C LEU A 138 -9.53 9.54 -2.73
N GLN A 139 -9.06 8.50 -2.02
CA GLN A 139 -9.91 7.76 -1.09
C GLN A 139 -10.36 8.63 0.09
N ALA A 140 -9.52 9.56 0.57
CA ALA A 140 -9.91 10.53 1.60
C ALA A 140 -11.07 11.40 1.13
N ARG A 141 -10.96 11.97 -0.07
CA ARG A 141 -12.06 12.75 -0.66
C ARG A 141 -13.35 11.94 -0.86
N LEU A 142 -13.23 10.68 -1.26
CA LEU A 142 -14.38 9.78 -1.42
C LEU A 142 -15.03 9.48 -0.07
N ALA A 143 -14.23 9.21 0.97
CA ALA A 143 -14.72 8.98 2.33
C ALA A 143 -15.54 10.16 2.84
N GLU A 144 -15.03 11.37 2.71
CA GLU A 144 -15.72 12.59 3.17
C GLU A 144 -16.92 12.95 2.28
N ARG A 145 -16.70 13.12 0.96
CA ARG A 145 -17.72 13.66 0.07
C ARG A 145 -18.78 12.66 -0.33
N THR A 146 -18.38 11.37 -0.48
CA THR A 146 -19.23 10.36 -1.06
C THR A 146 -19.85 9.43 -0.02
N LEU A 147 -19.10 9.03 1.02
CA LEU A 147 -19.65 8.27 2.14
C LEU A 147 -20.26 9.16 3.21
N GLY A 148 -19.95 10.46 3.23
CA GLY A 148 -20.46 11.42 4.21
C GLY A 148 -19.82 11.27 5.59
N LEU A 149 -18.58 10.77 5.65
CA LEU A 149 -17.81 10.71 6.89
C LEU A 149 -17.31 12.12 7.24
N ARG A 150 -17.24 12.41 8.53
CA ARG A 150 -16.65 13.66 9.01
C ARG A 150 -15.13 13.65 8.80
N PRO A 151 -14.50 14.82 8.60
CA PRO A 151 -13.04 14.91 8.43
C PRO A 151 -12.25 14.29 9.59
N ASP A 152 -12.76 14.38 10.83
CA ASP A 152 -12.13 13.79 12.02
C ASP A 152 -12.20 12.25 12.06
N GLN A 153 -13.06 11.64 11.25
CA GLN A 153 -13.15 10.19 11.06
C GLN A 153 -12.24 9.67 9.97
N VAL A 154 -11.62 10.53 9.15
CA VAL A 154 -10.80 10.12 8.00
C VAL A 154 -9.31 10.35 8.29
N ALA A 155 -8.57 9.27 8.43
CA ALA A 155 -7.13 9.32 8.65
C ALA A 155 -6.38 8.95 7.37
N LEU A 156 -5.66 9.91 6.77
CA LEU A 156 -4.77 9.64 5.64
C LEU A 156 -3.44 9.08 6.17
N VAL A 157 -3.25 7.78 6.02
CA VAL A 157 -1.99 7.08 6.31
C VAL A 157 -1.53 6.43 5.01
N PRO A 158 -0.44 6.89 4.38
CA PRO A 158 0.05 6.31 3.14
C PRO A 158 0.29 4.80 3.26
N TYR A 159 0.18 4.09 2.13
CA TYR A 159 0.51 2.67 2.09
C TYR A 159 1.98 2.45 2.46
N GLN A 160 2.33 1.25 2.89
CA GLN A 160 3.64 0.94 3.47
C GLN A 160 4.38 -0.18 2.74
N THR A 161 5.68 -0.24 2.96
CA THR A 161 6.50 -1.42 2.68
C THR A 161 7.55 -1.62 3.77
N ASP A 162 8.08 -2.84 3.88
CA ASP A 162 9.15 -3.16 4.83
C ASP A 162 10.48 -2.59 4.34
N GLU A 163 10.83 -1.42 4.81
CA GLU A 163 12.05 -0.69 4.46
C GLU A 163 13.34 -1.40 4.89
N ARG A 164 13.24 -2.40 5.78
CA ARG A 164 14.39 -3.20 6.20
C ARG A 164 14.64 -4.37 5.28
N PHE A 165 13.58 -5.04 4.83
CA PHE A 165 13.69 -6.12 3.85
C PHE A 165 14.10 -5.56 2.48
N TRP A 166 13.41 -4.52 2.02
CA TRP A 166 13.68 -3.81 0.76
C TRP A 166 14.74 -2.72 0.95
N ALA A 167 15.89 -3.07 1.55
CA ALA A 167 17.00 -2.13 1.70
C ALA A 167 17.92 -2.17 0.49
N PRO A 168 18.54 -1.05 0.10
CA PRO A 168 19.57 -1.03 -0.92
C PRO A 168 20.66 -2.05 -0.62
N ARG A 169 21.14 -2.74 -1.65
CA ARG A 169 22.18 -3.76 -1.56
C ARG A 169 23.35 -3.40 -2.44
N ASP A 170 24.54 -3.78 -2.02
CA ASP A 170 25.73 -3.70 -2.86
C ASP A 170 25.67 -4.85 -3.88
N ALA A 171 25.12 -4.57 -5.05
CA ALA A 171 25.02 -5.49 -6.17
C ALA A 171 25.51 -4.79 -7.44
N PRO A 172 26.19 -5.52 -8.35
CA PRO A 172 26.54 -4.98 -9.65
C PRO A 172 25.30 -4.49 -10.39
N THR A 173 25.34 -3.23 -10.83
CA THR A 173 24.27 -2.72 -11.67
C THR A 173 24.43 -3.26 -13.09
N GLU A 174 23.41 -3.93 -13.58
CA GLU A 174 23.37 -4.43 -14.94
C GLU A 174 22.67 -3.46 -15.87
N ASN A 175 22.93 -3.54 -17.19
CA ASN A 175 22.20 -2.73 -18.18
C ASN A 175 20.77 -3.24 -18.36
N ARG A 176 20.01 -3.24 -17.26
CA ARG A 176 18.65 -3.75 -17.24
C ARG A 176 17.71 -2.82 -16.49
N ILE A 177 16.44 -2.83 -16.93
CA ILE A 177 15.32 -2.27 -16.20
C ILE A 177 14.35 -3.40 -15.85
N CYS A 178 13.51 -3.20 -14.85
CA CYS A 178 12.53 -4.23 -14.48
C CYS A 178 11.14 -3.64 -14.17
N SER A 179 10.16 -4.52 -14.19
CA SER A 179 8.80 -4.27 -13.75
C SER A 179 8.29 -5.47 -12.97
N ALA A 180 7.36 -5.26 -12.03
CA ALA A 180 6.80 -6.36 -11.25
C ALA A 180 5.28 -6.21 -11.04
N GLY A 181 4.64 -7.37 -10.73
CA GLY A 181 3.23 -7.49 -10.42
C GLY A 181 2.36 -7.80 -11.62
N LEU A 182 1.08 -8.09 -11.36
CA LEU A 182 0.12 -8.55 -12.36
C LEU A 182 -1.12 -7.66 -12.44
N GLU A 183 -1.67 -7.24 -11.30
CA GLU A 183 -2.94 -6.54 -11.27
C GLU A 183 -2.86 -5.17 -11.94
N TYR A 184 -3.72 -4.94 -12.93
CA TYR A 184 -3.83 -3.68 -13.69
C TYR A 184 -2.53 -3.22 -14.35
N ARG A 185 -1.58 -4.15 -14.63
CA ARG A 185 -0.39 -3.80 -15.41
C ARG A 185 -0.72 -3.68 -16.88
N ASP A 186 -0.08 -2.71 -17.53
CA ASP A 186 -0.15 -2.47 -18.97
C ASP A 186 1.19 -2.84 -19.61
N TYR A 187 1.47 -4.13 -19.62
CA TYR A 187 2.71 -4.65 -20.18
C TYR A 187 2.77 -4.52 -21.71
N ASP A 188 1.63 -4.48 -22.39
CA ASP A 188 1.61 -4.26 -23.85
C ASP A 188 2.23 -2.90 -24.19
N THR A 189 1.80 -1.83 -23.49
CA THR A 189 2.39 -0.49 -23.64
C THR A 189 3.88 -0.48 -23.29
N MET A 190 4.30 -1.24 -22.27
CA MET A 190 5.72 -1.33 -21.90
C MET A 190 6.54 -2.04 -22.98
N ILE A 191 6.08 -3.19 -23.46
CA ILE A 191 6.77 -3.98 -24.48
C ILE A 191 6.93 -3.17 -25.78
N GLU A 192 5.88 -2.45 -26.19
CA GLU A 192 5.95 -1.53 -27.33
C GLU A 192 6.97 -0.42 -27.10
N ALA A 193 7.01 0.16 -25.90
CA ALA A 193 7.92 1.26 -25.58
C ALA A 193 9.40 0.84 -25.59
N VAL A 194 9.70 -0.41 -25.20
CA VAL A 194 11.10 -0.90 -25.08
C VAL A 194 11.60 -1.71 -26.27
N ALA A 195 10.73 -2.03 -27.22
CA ALA A 195 11.14 -2.67 -28.45
C ALA A 195 12.27 -1.87 -29.11
N ASP A 196 13.30 -2.54 -29.58
CA ASP A 196 14.49 -1.95 -30.22
C ASP A 196 15.34 -1.01 -29.33
N MET A 197 15.13 -1.01 -28.00
CA MET A 197 16.01 -0.29 -27.07
C MET A 197 17.19 -1.18 -26.67
N HIS A 198 18.36 -0.58 -26.50
CA HIS A 198 19.58 -1.26 -26.04
C HIS A 198 19.62 -1.37 -24.50
N VAL A 199 18.61 -2.00 -23.93
CA VAL A 199 18.49 -2.27 -22.50
C VAL A 199 17.71 -3.57 -22.30
N ASP A 200 18.16 -4.42 -21.38
CA ASP A 200 17.43 -5.63 -21.01
C ASP A 200 16.23 -5.26 -20.14
N VAL A 201 15.13 -5.95 -20.36
CA VAL A 201 13.87 -5.72 -19.65
C VAL A 201 13.41 -7.02 -19.01
N VAL A 202 13.31 -7.04 -17.69
CA VAL A 202 12.80 -8.21 -16.95
C VAL A 202 11.45 -7.86 -16.34
N ILE A 203 10.43 -8.61 -16.73
CA ILE A 203 9.07 -8.49 -16.21
C ILE A 203 8.81 -9.62 -15.22
N ALA A 204 8.74 -9.30 -13.94
CA ALA A 204 8.39 -10.23 -12.88
C ALA A 204 6.85 -10.34 -12.78
N ALA A 205 6.23 -11.06 -13.74
CA ALA A 205 4.78 -11.12 -13.92
C ALA A 205 4.15 -12.46 -13.51
N ALA A 206 4.90 -13.39 -12.93
CA ALA A 206 4.34 -14.62 -12.40
C ALA A 206 4.30 -14.54 -10.86
N SER A 207 3.12 -14.71 -10.29
CA SER A 207 2.92 -14.80 -8.85
C SER A 207 2.14 -16.06 -8.53
N GLN A 208 2.61 -16.86 -7.59
CA GLN A 208 1.87 -18.03 -7.08
C GLN A 208 0.54 -17.65 -6.41
N TRP A 209 0.33 -16.36 -6.16
CA TRP A 209 -0.81 -15.83 -5.39
C TRP A 209 -1.82 -15.05 -6.24
N SER A 210 -1.53 -14.80 -7.52
CA SER A 210 -2.43 -14.05 -8.40
C SER A 210 -3.18 -15.00 -9.34
N THR A 211 -4.49 -14.78 -9.44
CA THR A 211 -5.34 -15.39 -10.48
C THR A 211 -5.19 -14.70 -11.84
N PHE A 212 -4.47 -13.57 -11.87
CA PHE A 212 -4.16 -12.87 -13.11
C PHE A 212 -2.98 -13.56 -13.78
N THR A 213 -3.15 -13.87 -15.05
CA THR A 213 -2.09 -14.35 -15.94
C THR A 213 -1.62 -13.20 -16.81
N PHE A 214 -0.35 -13.22 -17.21
CA PHE A 214 0.15 -12.31 -18.22
C PHE A 214 -0.54 -12.62 -19.57
N GLU A 215 -1.37 -11.71 -20.04
CA GLU A 215 -2.12 -11.84 -21.32
C GLU A 215 -1.17 -11.66 -22.51
N GLY A 216 -0.14 -12.43 -22.65
CA GLY A 216 0.85 -12.25 -23.73
C GLY A 216 1.83 -13.41 -23.79
N GLN A 217 1.56 -14.50 -23.06
CA GLN A 217 2.43 -15.68 -23.07
C GLN A 217 2.61 -16.31 -24.44
N ASP A 218 1.63 -16.12 -25.35
CA ASP A 218 1.67 -16.66 -26.73
C ASP A 218 2.24 -15.68 -27.77
N ARG A 219 2.62 -14.47 -27.36
CA ARG A 219 3.19 -13.46 -28.24
C ARG A 219 4.71 -13.57 -28.27
N ALA A 220 5.30 -13.49 -29.48
CA ALA A 220 6.74 -13.33 -29.61
C ALA A 220 7.21 -12.05 -28.95
N LEU A 221 7.99 -12.15 -27.87
CA LEU A 221 8.57 -11.02 -27.18
C LEU A 221 9.77 -10.46 -27.95
N PRO A 222 10.03 -9.13 -27.88
CA PRO A 222 11.30 -8.58 -28.33
C PRO A 222 12.49 -9.27 -27.67
N ALA A 223 13.60 -9.41 -28.39
CA ALA A 223 14.78 -10.15 -27.92
C ALA A 223 15.36 -9.63 -26.59
N ASN A 224 15.12 -8.37 -26.26
CA ASN A 224 15.55 -7.71 -25.03
C ASN A 224 14.54 -7.80 -23.88
N VAL A 225 13.42 -8.52 -24.05
CA VAL A 225 12.37 -8.63 -23.01
C VAL A 225 12.25 -10.07 -22.54
N ALA A 226 12.42 -10.30 -21.23
CA ALA A 226 12.19 -11.57 -20.56
C ALA A 226 11.06 -11.45 -19.53
N VAL A 227 10.25 -12.50 -19.43
CA VAL A 227 9.18 -12.62 -18.40
C VAL A 227 9.50 -13.81 -17.53
N ASP A 228 9.55 -13.61 -16.21
CA ASP A 228 9.91 -14.65 -15.26
C ASP A 228 9.16 -14.51 -13.93
N SER A 229 9.27 -15.53 -13.08
CA SER A 229 8.71 -15.55 -11.73
C SER A 229 9.80 -15.50 -10.68
N PHE A 230 9.57 -14.70 -9.63
CA PHE A 230 10.51 -14.51 -8.55
C PHE A 230 9.82 -14.70 -7.20
N ASP A 231 10.53 -15.32 -6.26
CA ASP A 231 10.20 -15.17 -4.85
C ASP A 231 10.65 -13.78 -4.35
N TYR A 232 10.36 -13.45 -3.10
CA TYR A 232 10.69 -12.14 -2.55
C TYR A 232 12.21 -11.87 -2.52
N ALA A 233 13.03 -12.90 -2.27
CA ALA A 233 14.47 -12.78 -2.27
C ALA A 233 15.01 -12.52 -3.69
N GLY A 234 14.55 -13.28 -4.67
CA GLY A 234 14.89 -13.09 -6.09
C GLY A 234 14.40 -11.75 -6.64
N LEU A 235 13.20 -11.32 -6.26
CA LEU A 235 12.69 -9.99 -6.67
C LEU A 235 13.53 -8.86 -6.07
N ARG A 236 14.00 -9.01 -4.84
CA ARG A 236 14.92 -8.06 -4.20
C ARG A 236 16.26 -7.97 -4.95
N GLU A 237 16.82 -9.09 -5.37
CA GLU A 237 18.05 -9.10 -6.19
C GLU A 237 17.82 -8.49 -7.58
N LEU A 238 16.65 -8.75 -8.20
CA LEU A 238 16.27 -8.12 -9.46
C LEU A 238 16.22 -6.60 -9.33
N TYR A 239 15.57 -6.07 -8.27
CA TYR A 239 15.56 -4.65 -8.01
C TYR A 239 16.96 -4.09 -7.73
N ALA A 240 17.79 -4.83 -6.97
CA ALA A 240 19.14 -4.39 -6.63
C ALA A 240 20.03 -4.20 -7.89
N SER A 241 19.97 -5.12 -8.85
CA SER A 241 20.75 -5.08 -10.07
C SER A 241 20.17 -4.16 -11.16
N ALA A 242 18.90 -3.78 -11.10
CA ALA A 242 18.26 -2.93 -12.11
C ALA A 242 18.72 -1.47 -12.03
N LEU A 243 18.72 -0.76 -13.17
CA LEU A 243 18.97 0.68 -13.26
C LEU A 243 17.85 1.48 -12.59
N PHE A 244 16.61 1.15 -12.93
CA PHE A 244 15.38 1.73 -12.35
C PHE A 244 14.19 0.78 -12.62
N VAL A 245 13.04 1.10 -12.03
CA VAL A 245 11.83 0.27 -12.11
C VAL A 245 10.74 0.99 -12.89
N VAL A 246 10.08 0.26 -13.79
CA VAL A 246 8.94 0.76 -14.56
C VAL A 246 7.66 0.10 -14.07
N VAL A 247 6.63 0.89 -13.79
CA VAL A 247 5.33 0.41 -13.32
C VAL A 247 4.25 0.90 -14.29
N PRO A 248 4.06 0.18 -15.41
CA PRO A 248 3.04 0.50 -16.40
C PRO A 248 1.67 0.10 -15.87
N LEU A 249 0.71 1.02 -15.87
CA LEU A 249 -0.62 0.80 -15.29
C LEU A 249 -1.72 1.18 -16.26
N ARG A 250 -2.79 0.38 -16.29
CA ARG A 250 -4.08 0.78 -16.86
C ARG A 250 -4.72 1.86 -15.98
N ASP A 251 -5.50 2.79 -16.56
CA ASP A 251 -6.11 3.89 -15.78
C ASP A 251 -7.24 3.40 -14.87
N VAL A 252 -6.94 3.29 -13.58
CA VAL A 252 -7.87 2.82 -12.55
C VAL A 252 -7.89 3.78 -11.34
N GLU A 253 -8.94 3.66 -10.50
CA GLU A 253 -9.14 4.52 -9.33
C GLU A 253 -8.49 3.99 -8.05
N ASN A 254 -8.14 2.71 -8.00
CA ASN A 254 -7.37 2.15 -6.90
C ASN A 254 -5.88 2.46 -7.06
N GLN A 255 -5.11 2.33 -5.97
CA GLN A 255 -3.66 2.51 -6.01
C GLN A 255 -2.95 1.27 -6.60
N ALA A 256 -3.33 0.88 -7.83
CA ALA A 256 -2.64 -0.21 -8.53
C ALA A 256 -1.13 0.02 -8.55
N GLY A 257 -0.36 -1.05 -8.37
CA GLY A 257 1.10 -0.98 -8.40
C GLY A 257 1.78 -0.38 -7.18
N ILE A 258 1.04 0.00 -6.14
CA ILE A 258 1.60 0.69 -4.98
C ILE A 258 2.74 -0.11 -4.32
N THR A 259 2.60 -1.41 -4.16
CA THR A 259 3.64 -2.26 -3.54
C THR A 259 4.93 -2.21 -4.34
N THR A 260 4.88 -2.41 -5.65
CA THR A 260 6.06 -2.33 -6.55
C THR A 260 6.73 -0.96 -6.51
N ILE A 261 5.94 0.12 -6.48
CA ILE A 261 6.47 1.49 -6.40
C ILE A 261 7.23 1.68 -5.07
N LEU A 262 6.64 1.26 -3.97
CA LEU A 262 7.26 1.40 -2.64
C LEU A 262 8.47 0.50 -2.47
N GLU A 263 8.42 -0.73 -2.97
CA GLU A 263 9.56 -1.66 -2.97
C GLU A 263 10.75 -1.08 -3.75
N ALA A 264 10.51 -0.55 -4.96
CA ALA A 264 11.52 0.10 -5.76
C ALA A 264 12.11 1.33 -5.06
N MET A 265 11.26 2.20 -4.49
CA MET A 265 11.70 3.36 -3.72
C MET A 265 12.51 2.93 -2.48
N ALA A 266 12.07 1.86 -1.79
CA ALA A 266 12.79 1.29 -0.66
C ALA A 266 14.17 0.76 -1.04
N MET A 267 14.30 0.16 -2.23
CA MET A 267 15.58 -0.28 -2.82
C MET A 267 16.44 0.88 -3.36
N GLY A 268 16.01 2.14 -3.19
CA GLY A 268 16.73 3.31 -3.69
C GLY A 268 16.72 3.45 -5.23
N LYS A 269 15.71 2.86 -5.89
CA LYS A 269 15.56 2.93 -7.34
C LYS A 269 14.59 4.02 -7.75
N ALA A 270 14.92 4.75 -8.82
CA ALA A 270 13.96 5.65 -9.47
C ALA A 270 12.81 4.84 -10.05
N VAL A 271 11.63 5.45 -10.14
CA VAL A 271 10.46 4.82 -10.73
C VAL A 271 9.88 5.62 -11.89
N ILE A 272 9.46 4.91 -12.95
CA ILE A 272 8.62 5.46 -14.01
C ILE A 272 7.25 4.83 -13.85
N VAL A 273 6.20 5.63 -13.66
CA VAL A 273 4.86 5.13 -13.30
C VAL A 273 3.79 5.75 -14.19
N SER A 274 2.82 4.97 -14.65
CA SER A 274 1.64 5.53 -15.31
C SER A 274 0.82 6.36 -14.31
N HIS A 275 0.53 7.62 -14.68
CA HIS A 275 -0.23 8.57 -13.88
C HIS A 275 -1.72 8.28 -13.98
N THR A 276 -2.18 7.30 -13.24
CA THR A 276 -3.60 6.92 -13.19
C THR A 276 -4.38 7.79 -12.20
N ARG A 277 -5.72 7.70 -12.23
CA ARG A 277 -6.59 8.40 -11.26
C ARG A 277 -6.29 8.00 -9.81
N GLY A 278 -5.89 6.74 -9.58
CA GLY A 278 -5.55 6.22 -8.24
C GLY A 278 -4.09 6.43 -7.83
N GLN A 279 -3.17 6.68 -8.78
CA GLN A 279 -1.74 6.83 -8.51
C GLN A 279 -1.26 8.26 -8.76
N THR A 280 -1.51 9.14 -7.79
CA THR A 280 -1.18 10.57 -7.90
C THR A 280 -0.33 11.07 -6.73
N ASP A 281 -0.22 10.32 -5.64
CA ASP A 281 0.29 10.84 -4.37
C ASP A 281 1.75 10.46 -4.09
N VAL A 282 2.20 9.27 -4.50
CA VAL A 282 3.44 8.66 -4.02
C VAL A 282 4.68 9.17 -4.74
N VAL A 283 4.64 9.19 -6.08
CA VAL A 283 5.80 9.62 -6.89
C VAL A 283 5.84 11.14 -7.01
N ARG A 284 7.02 11.72 -6.78
CA ARG A 284 7.27 13.15 -6.95
C ARG A 284 7.88 13.40 -8.33
N ASP A 285 7.12 14.00 -9.25
CA ASP A 285 7.58 14.39 -10.58
C ASP A 285 7.51 15.92 -10.75
N ARG A 286 8.66 16.59 -10.66
CA ARG A 286 8.75 18.06 -10.79
C ARG A 286 8.34 18.58 -12.16
N ARG A 287 8.49 17.79 -13.23
CA ARG A 287 8.15 18.20 -14.60
C ARG A 287 6.66 18.45 -14.78
N ARG A 288 5.81 17.84 -13.93
CA ARG A 288 4.36 18.05 -13.93
C ARG A 288 3.93 19.23 -13.08
N VAL A 289 4.70 19.61 -12.09
CA VAL A 289 4.45 20.83 -11.29
C VAL A 289 4.60 22.09 -12.14
N ASP A 290 5.60 22.12 -13.03
CA ASP A 290 5.88 23.28 -13.90
C ASP A 290 4.91 23.41 -15.09
N ARG A 291 4.29 22.31 -15.51
CA ARG A 291 3.25 22.29 -16.57
C ARG A 291 1.84 22.30 -16.01
N ALA A 292 1.69 22.73 -14.77
CA ALA A 292 0.45 22.66 -14.04
C ALA A 292 -0.71 23.13 -14.90
N ASP A 293 -1.58 22.23 -15.17
CA ASP A 293 -2.99 22.50 -15.26
C ASP A 293 -3.37 23.22 -13.96
N ARG A 294 -3.38 24.56 -13.99
CA ARG A 294 -3.73 25.44 -12.86
C ARG A 294 -5.13 25.16 -12.31
N ARG A 295 -5.85 24.20 -12.88
CA ARG A 295 -7.19 23.74 -12.49
C ARG A 295 -7.17 22.42 -11.71
N ARG A 296 -6.02 21.72 -11.63
CA ARG A 296 -5.90 20.54 -10.75
C ARG A 296 -5.17 20.95 -9.48
N PRO A 297 -5.67 20.56 -8.29
CA PRO A 297 -4.94 20.82 -7.06
C PRO A 297 -3.54 20.23 -7.21
N THR A 298 -2.52 21.07 -6.97
CA THR A 298 -1.14 20.64 -6.75
C THR A 298 -1.17 19.41 -5.85
N GLN A 299 -0.29 18.43 -6.12
CA GLN A 299 -0.17 17.24 -5.24
C GLN A 299 -0.29 17.72 -3.78
N PRO A 300 -1.26 17.20 -3.02
CA PRO A 300 -1.41 17.67 -1.64
C PRO A 300 -0.08 17.46 -0.94
N ASP A 301 0.34 18.44 -0.18
CA ASP A 301 1.58 18.40 0.60
C ASP A 301 1.42 17.49 1.83
N TRP A 302 0.92 16.27 1.56
CA TRP A 302 0.67 15.28 2.58
C TRP A 302 1.99 14.83 3.24
N ALA A 303 3.09 14.79 2.48
CA ALA A 303 4.37 14.36 3.02
C ALA A 303 4.89 15.36 4.05
N ALA A 304 4.77 16.67 3.80
CA ALA A 304 5.11 17.68 4.79
C ALA A 304 4.16 17.63 6.00
N ARG A 305 2.86 17.39 5.78
CA ARG A 305 1.89 17.19 6.87
C ARG A 305 2.19 15.96 7.73
N LEU A 306 2.81 14.95 7.14
CA LEU A 306 3.25 13.74 7.83
C LEU A 306 4.69 13.86 8.36
N GLY A 307 5.32 15.03 8.22
CA GLY A 307 6.61 15.32 8.82
C GLY A 307 7.81 14.92 8.01
N ALA A 308 7.65 14.70 6.71
CA ALA A 308 8.79 14.59 5.83
C ALA A 308 9.65 15.86 5.92
N THR A 309 10.98 15.69 5.93
CA THR A 309 11.89 16.81 5.81
C THR A 309 11.66 17.56 4.48
N ASP A 310 11.99 18.84 4.42
CA ASP A 310 11.83 19.64 3.20
C ASP A 310 12.52 18.99 2.00
N ASP A 311 13.69 18.39 2.20
CA ASP A 311 14.42 17.68 1.16
C ASP A 311 13.68 16.43 0.67
N ALA A 312 13.13 15.62 1.58
CA ALA A 312 12.33 14.44 1.23
C ALA A 312 11.01 14.83 0.58
N ALA A 313 10.33 15.85 1.11
CA ALA A 313 9.06 16.33 0.57
C ALA A 313 9.19 16.94 -0.83
N ARG A 314 10.31 17.58 -1.16
CA ARG A 314 10.54 18.30 -2.44
C ARG A 314 11.41 17.54 -3.44
N GLY A 315 12.10 16.49 -3.02
CA GLY A 315 12.97 15.69 -3.90
C GLY A 315 12.17 14.98 -4.99
N GLN A 316 12.63 15.07 -6.25
CA GLN A 316 12.04 14.25 -7.32
C GLN A 316 12.37 12.77 -7.07
N THR A 317 11.38 11.88 -7.11
CA THR A 317 11.55 10.45 -6.85
C THR A 317 11.33 9.57 -8.08
N GLY A 318 10.76 10.13 -9.14
CA GLY A 318 10.48 9.39 -10.36
C GLY A 318 9.81 10.25 -11.42
N ILE A 319 9.22 9.59 -12.39
CA ILE A 319 8.60 10.17 -13.58
C ILE A 319 7.20 9.61 -13.75
N TYR A 320 6.22 10.48 -13.92
CA TYR A 320 4.89 10.08 -14.37
C TYR A 320 4.76 10.16 -15.90
N VAL A 321 4.15 9.13 -16.48
CA VAL A 321 3.79 9.07 -17.90
C VAL A 321 2.28 8.85 -18.06
N ARG A 322 1.72 9.18 -19.21
CA ARG A 322 0.29 8.91 -19.47
C ARG A 322 0.05 7.40 -19.61
N PRO A 323 -1.03 6.84 -19.01
CA PRO A 323 -1.44 5.47 -19.25
C PRO A 323 -1.65 5.21 -20.74
N GLY A 324 -1.18 4.07 -21.26
CA GLY A 324 -1.32 3.67 -22.67
C GLY A 324 -0.46 4.47 -23.66
N ASP A 325 0.46 5.33 -23.22
CA ASP A 325 1.33 6.10 -24.12
C ASP A 325 2.74 5.50 -24.16
N ALA A 326 2.95 4.54 -25.07
CA ALA A 326 4.23 3.89 -25.28
C ALA A 326 5.34 4.88 -25.68
N GLY A 327 4.99 5.91 -26.45
CA GLY A 327 5.94 6.95 -26.89
C GLY A 327 6.41 7.82 -25.71
N GLU A 328 5.52 8.22 -24.79
CA GLU A 328 5.91 8.98 -23.60
C GLU A 328 6.73 8.09 -22.64
N LEU A 329 6.32 6.82 -22.48
CA LEU A 329 7.06 5.85 -21.70
C LEU A 329 8.47 5.63 -22.24
N ARG A 330 8.61 5.41 -23.55
CA ARG A 330 9.92 5.28 -24.22
C ARG A 330 10.82 6.49 -23.96
N ARG A 331 10.28 7.70 -24.09
CA ARG A 331 11.07 8.95 -23.84
C ARG A 331 11.50 9.04 -22.36
N ALA A 332 10.66 8.63 -21.43
CA ALA A 332 11.00 8.62 -20.01
C ALA A 332 12.08 7.58 -19.68
N ILE A 333 12.01 6.38 -20.28
CA ILE A 333 13.03 5.33 -20.14
C ILE A 333 14.35 5.85 -20.73
N GLN A 334 14.35 6.35 -21.98
CA GLN A 334 15.56 6.87 -22.62
C GLN A 334 16.19 7.99 -21.81
N PHE A 335 15.36 8.91 -21.28
CA PHE A 335 15.87 10.00 -20.43
C PHE A 335 16.65 9.47 -19.21
N LEU A 336 16.15 8.43 -18.52
CA LEU A 336 16.86 7.88 -17.35
C LEU A 336 18.08 7.04 -17.76
N LEU A 337 18.07 6.40 -18.93
CA LEU A 337 19.26 5.70 -19.46
C LEU A 337 20.38 6.70 -19.80
N ASP A 338 20.04 7.81 -20.43
CA ASP A 338 20.98 8.87 -20.81
C ASP A 338 21.47 9.70 -19.60
N ASN A 339 20.74 9.65 -18.46
CA ASN A 339 21.03 10.43 -17.27
C ASN A 339 21.08 9.57 -15.98
N PRO A 340 22.05 8.64 -15.87
CA PRO A 340 22.13 7.69 -14.74
C PRO A 340 22.32 8.38 -13.38
N GLU A 341 22.99 9.52 -13.33
CA GLU A 341 23.12 10.35 -12.11
C GLU A 341 21.74 10.83 -11.62
N GLN A 342 20.89 11.26 -12.55
CA GLN A 342 19.53 11.70 -12.23
C GLN A 342 18.69 10.55 -11.72
N ALA A 343 18.81 9.36 -12.32
CA ALA A 343 18.14 8.15 -11.86
C ALA A 343 18.55 7.79 -10.42
N ARG A 344 19.87 7.81 -10.13
CA ARG A 344 20.38 7.56 -8.77
C ARG A 344 19.86 8.59 -7.76
N LYS A 345 19.85 9.87 -8.12
CA LYS A 345 19.35 10.96 -7.27
C LYS A 345 17.86 10.79 -6.97
N MET A 346 17.05 10.44 -7.99
CA MET A 346 15.63 10.15 -7.80
C MET A 346 15.42 8.95 -6.88
N GLY A 347 16.19 7.89 -7.05
CA GLY A 347 16.14 6.71 -6.19
C GLY A 347 16.48 7.03 -4.72
N ALA A 348 17.55 7.78 -4.49
CA ALA A 348 17.93 8.21 -3.14
C ALA A 348 16.87 9.11 -2.48
N ASN A 349 16.25 10.02 -3.24
CA ASN A 349 15.12 10.82 -2.74
C ASN A 349 13.90 9.95 -2.44
N GLY A 350 13.62 8.95 -3.29
CA GLY A 350 12.55 7.98 -3.08
C GLY A 350 12.73 7.20 -1.78
N ARG A 351 13.93 6.69 -1.53
CA ARG A 351 14.27 5.98 -0.30
C ARG A 351 14.05 6.87 0.93
N ARG A 352 14.56 8.08 0.92
CA ARG A 352 14.41 9.02 2.04
C ARG A 352 12.94 9.33 2.31
N LEU A 353 12.16 9.66 1.28
CA LEU A 353 10.73 9.93 1.41
C LEU A 353 9.99 8.73 2.02
N LEU A 354 10.33 7.51 1.56
CA LEU A 354 9.72 6.29 2.06
C LEU A 354 10.06 6.07 3.53
N GLU A 355 11.32 6.15 3.93
CA GLU A 355 11.74 5.96 5.33
C GLU A 355 11.05 6.94 6.28
N GLU A 356 10.86 8.18 5.85
CA GLU A 356 10.24 9.21 6.67
C GLU A 356 8.70 9.09 6.73
N THR A 357 8.06 8.47 5.72
CA THR A 357 6.60 8.59 5.59
C THR A 357 5.84 7.29 5.31
N MET A 358 6.47 6.30 4.67
CA MET A 358 5.83 5.09 4.12
C MET A 358 6.53 3.78 4.53
N GLY A 359 7.55 3.86 5.38
CA GLY A 359 8.17 2.67 5.98
C GLY A 359 7.19 1.98 6.94
N LEU A 360 7.32 0.66 7.06
CA LEU A 360 6.46 -0.15 7.91
C LEU A 360 6.49 0.29 9.38
N ASP A 361 7.66 0.71 9.87
CA ASP A 361 7.78 1.17 11.25
C ASP A 361 6.95 2.45 11.48
N VAL A 362 7.04 3.42 10.57
CA VAL A 362 6.26 4.68 10.63
C VAL A 362 4.76 4.41 10.46
N PHE A 363 4.40 3.54 9.52
CA PHE A 363 3.03 3.12 9.30
C PHE A 363 2.42 2.50 10.57
N THR A 364 3.15 1.57 11.21
CA THR A 364 2.71 0.89 12.42
C THR A 364 2.38 1.88 13.53
N VAL A 365 3.26 2.85 13.79
CA VAL A 365 3.04 3.89 14.80
C VAL A 365 1.79 4.71 14.51
N ARG A 366 1.60 5.13 13.26
CA ARG A 366 0.43 5.95 12.87
C ARG A 366 -0.87 5.16 12.97
N VAL A 367 -0.90 3.94 12.47
CA VAL A 367 -2.11 3.10 12.52
C VAL A 367 -2.46 2.74 13.96
N ALA A 368 -1.48 2.38 14.79
CA ALA A 368 -1.69 2.12 16.21
C ALA A 368 -2.27 3.34 16.93
N ALA A 369 -1.77 4.55 16.63
CA ALA A 369 -2.31 5.80 17.18
C ALA A 369 -3.78 6.04 16.77
N VAL A 370 -4.14 5.79 15.52
CA VAL A 370 -5.54 5.90 15.05
C VAL A 370 -6.43 4.87 15.75
N ILE A 371 -5.99 3.61 15.86
CA ILE A 371 -6.74 2.54 16.54
C ILE A 371 -6.99 2.90 18.01
N THR A 372 -5.96 3.37 18.69
CA THR A 372 -6.04 3.67 20.12
C THR A 372 -6.67 5.03 20.44
N GLY A 373 -6.81 5.91 19.43
CA GLY A 373 -7.31 7.27 19.61
C GLY A 373 -6.33 8.16 20.38
N VAL A 374 -5.07 7.74 20.51
CA VAL A 374 -3.99 8.54 21.08
C VAL A 374 -3.44 9.45 19.98
N ALA A 375 -3.15 10.72 20.31
CA ALA A 375 -2.53 11.60 19.34
C ALA A 375 -1.20 11.00 18.85
N SER A 376 -1.04 10.88 17.52
CA SER A 376 0.24 10.44 16.93
C SER A 376 1.34 11.40 17.40
N PRO A 377 2.49 10.92 17.84
CA PRO A 377 3.61 11.82 18.11
C PRO A 377 3.90 12.62 16.86
N GLY A 378 3.82 13.94 16.97
CA GLY A 378 4.06 14.84 15.85
C GLY A 378 5.48 14.64 15.30
N PRO A 379 5.72 14.94 14.01
CA PRO A 379 7.03 14.82 13.41
C PRO A 379 8.00 15.77 14.10
N GLY A 380 9.01 15.26 14.82
CA GLY A 380 10.14 16.08 15.20
C GLY A 380 10.59 16.13 16.66
N ARG A 381 10.45 15.05 17.42
CA ARG A 381 11.20 14.92 18.70
C ARG A 381 11.62 13.47 18.92
N ASP A 382 12.66 13.02 18.24
CA ASP A 382 13.66 12.06 18.73
C ASP A 382 14.76 11.92 17.67
N ARG A 383 15.57 12.99 17.57
CA ARG A 383 16.88 12.92 16.90
C ARG A 383 17.93 12.56 17.97
N ALA A 384 17.88 11.36 18.49
CA ALA A 384 19.03 10.75 19.15
C ALA A 384 18.92 9.25 18.93
N GLY A 385 19.88 8.70 18.17
CA GLY A 385 19.94 7.30 17.74
C GLY A 385 20.00 6.32 18.90
N ALA A 386 18.84 6.04 19.47
CA ALA A 386 18.63 4.90 20.36
C ALA A 386 17.73 3.90 19.60
N PRO A 387 18.07 2.58 19.61
CA PRO A 387 17.18 1.57 19.08
C PRO A 387 15.87 1.61 19.85
N PHE A 388 14.74 1.60 19.15
CA PHE A 388 13.40 1.57 19.72
C PHE A 388 13.28 0.44 20.74
N ALA A 389 13.47 0.74 22.00
CA ALA A 389 13.02 -0.09 23.09
C ALA A 389 11.51 0.12 23.21
N ALA A 390 10.74 -0.96 23.06
CA ALA A 390 9.30 -0.96 23.22
C ALA A 390 8.91 -0.28 24.53
N ALA A 391 8.45 0.98 24.45
CA ALA A 391 7.78 1.63 25.55
C ALA A 391 6.47 0.89 25.78
N ARG A 392 6.46 0.01 26.77
CA ARG A 392 5.23 -0.59 27.29
C ARG A 392 4.37 0.56 27.78
N LEU A 393 3.28 0.83 27.08
CA LEU A 393 2.20 1.68 27.58
C LEU A 393 1.65 0.98 28.85
N ARG A 394 1.91 1.55 30.00
CA ARG A 394 1.33 1.14 31.29
C ARG A 394 -0.12 1.58 31.37
#